data_fdba0bf8763c93352d103b1fcb173aab
#
_entry.id   fdba0bf8763c93352d103b1fcb173aab
#
_cell.length_a   1.000
_cell.length_b   1.000
_cell.length_c   1.000
_cell.angle_alpha   90.00
_cell.angle_beta   90.00
_cell.angle_gamma   90.00
#
_symmetry.space_group_name_H-M   'P 1'
#
loop_
_entity.id
_entity.type
_entity.pdbx_description
1 polymer ?
#
loop_
_entity_poly.entity_id
_entity_poly.type
_entity_poly.pdbx_seq_one_letter_code
_entity_poly.pdbx_strand_id
1 'polypeptide(L)'
;MTNPTESASIQLTLLGTGTPIPDRDRHGPSQFIEIADDVILVDCGPGTLHRLLEAGPNFRAIKYIFLTHLHSDHISGLADFLWAGWIARWWTVPPVLVGPPGTEEFVDRMLYAYEEDIRLRTEEGSVTISGLRPAICEIDDGWTATHDKWSVTGFRVDHFPVKHAFGYRFESQGNVLVISGDTRMCENLQKYSQNANILVSEVAWELGMNRAIESSEGPQRARWERILHYHMSSLEIGKLAANAKVEHLVLSHLMLMDGTPEDLINDVKASFEGKVTVGEDLAKFWTD
;
A
#
# COMPACT_ATOMS: atom_id res chain seq x y z
N MET A 1 38.98 2.18 -2.10
CA MET A 1 38.38 3.05 -3.13
C MET A 1 36.94 2.60 -3.24
N THR A 2 36.08 3.27 -2.51
CA THR A 2 34.62 3.04 -2.54
C THR A 2 34.09 3.57 -3.86
N ASN A 3 33.35 2.73 -4.58
CA ASN A 3 32.70 3.08 -5.84
C ASN A 3 31.68 4.20 -5.57
N PRO A 4 31.73 5.36 -6.22
CA PRO A 4 30.82 6.47 -5.96
C PRO A 4 29.59 6.40 -6.89
N THR A 5 28.81 5.35 -6.79
CA THR A 5 27.47 5.23 -7.39
C THR A 5 26.68 4.09 -6.74
N GLU A 6 26.53 4.10 -5.39
CA GLU A 6 25.38 3.45 -4.82
C GLU A 6 24.20 4.38 -5.07
N SER A 7 23.37 3.98 -6.00
CA SER A 7 22.18 4.68 -6.46
C SER A 7 21.29 5.05 -5.26
N ALA A 8 20.99 6.35 -5.17
CA ALA A 8 20.01 6.89 -4.20
C ALA A 8 18.57 6.49 -4.55
N SER A 9 18.37 5.58 -5.49
CA SER A 9 17.07 5.18 -5.99
C SER A 9 16.27 4.42 -4.93
N ILE A 10 14.97 4.69 -4.90
CA ILE A 10 13.99 3.91 -4.15
C ILE A 10 13.53 2.80 -5.09
N GLN A 11 13.64 1.55 -4.66
CA GLN A 11 13.09 0.42 -5.39
C GLN A 11 11.71 0.08 -4.82
N LEU A 12 10.73 -0.03 -5.70
CA LEU A 12 9.36 -0.46 -5.39
C LEU A 12 9.08 -1.80 -6.05
N THR A 13 8.52 -2.76 -5.32
CA THR A 13 7.90 -3.96 -5.87
C THR A 13 6.42 -3.97 -5.47
N LEU A 14 5.51 -4.05 -6.43
CA LEU A 14 4.09 -4.27 -6.13
C LEU A 14 3.91 -5.74 -5.76
N LEU A 15 3.50 -6.02 -4.53
CA LEU A 15 3.22 -7.40 -4.11
C LEU A 15 1.79 -7.80 -4.41
N GLY A 16 0.87 -6.84 -4.38
CA GLY A 16 -0.51 -7.05 -4.70
C GLY A 16 -1.16 -5.79 -5.27
N THR A 17 -1.90 -5.97 -6.33
CA THR A 17 -2.54 -4.89 -7.12
C THR A 17 -4.06 -5.06 -7.22
N GLY A 18 -4.59 -6.06 -6.52
CA GLY A 18 -6.02 -6.40 -6.49
C GLY A 18 -6.83 -5.56 -5.50
N THR A 19 -8.07 -5.95 -5.33
CA THR A 19 -9.10 -5.31 -4.50
C THR A 19 -9.61 -6.32 -3.46
N PRO A 20 -10.64 -6.00 -2.64
CA PRO A 20 -11.25 -6.98 -1.75
C PRO A 20 -11.85 -8.21 -2.47
N ILE A 21 -12.11 -8.10 -3.77
CA ILE A 21 -12.62 -9.21 -4.56
C ILE A 21 -11.45 -10.10 -4.98
N PRO A 22 -11.44 -11.38 -4.59
CA PRO A 22 -10.34 -12.28 -4.93
C PRO A 22 -10.16 -12.40 -6.44
N ASP A 23 -8.93 -12.25 -6.88
CA ASP A 23 -8.47 -12.48 -8.25
C ASP A 23 -7.34 -13.49 -8.24
N ARG A 24 -7.19 -14.26 -9.31
CA ARG A 24 -6.14 -15.30 -9.41
C ARG A 24 -4.75 -14.69 -9.57
N ASP A 25 -4.66 -13.61 -10.31
CA ASP A 25 -3.41 -13.02 -10.75
C ASP A 25 -3.03 -11.78 -9.91
N ARG A 26 -3.98 -11.27 -9.08
CA ARG A 26 -3.83 -10.06 -8.27
C ARG A 26 -4.16 -10.32 -6.81
N HIS A 27 -3.16 -10.24 -5.96
CA HIS A 27 -3.32 -10.32 -4.50
C HIS A 27 -3.78 -8.99 -3.92
N GLY A 28 -4.15 -9.00 -2.64
CA GLY A 28 -4.56 -7.78 -1.94
C GLY A 28 -3.46 -6.72 -1.88
N PRO A 29 -3.83 -5.43 -1.74
CA PRO A 29 -2.89 -4.31 -1.82
C PRO A 29 -1.72 -4.48 -0.87
N SER A 30 -0.51 -4.40 -1.43
CA SER A 30 0.71 -4.40 -0.64
C SER A 30 1.91 -4.00 -1.52
N GLN A 31 2.82 -3.20 -0.97
CA GLN A 31 3.99 -2.70 -1.67
C GLN A 31 5.24 -2.95 -0.83
N PHE A 32 6.28 -3.46 -1.48
CA PHE A 32 7.58 -3.73 -0.88
C PHE A 32 8.58 -2.69 -1.39
N ILE A 33 9.21 -1.97 -0.46
CA ILE A 33 10.08 -0.84 -0.77
C ILE A 33 11.47 -1.13 -0.20
N GLU A 34 12.48 -0.99 -1.04
CA GLU A 34 13.88 -0.96 -0.64
C GLU A 34 14.38 0.48 -0.80
N ILE A 35 14.76 1.11 0.32
CA ILE A 35 15.16 2.51 0.38
C ILE A 35 16.40 2.67 1.24
N ALA A 36 17.50 3.14 0.65
CA ALA A 36 18.80 3.16 1.29
C ALA A 36 19.17 1.77 1.87
N ASP A 37 19.36 1.68 3.20
CA ASP A 37 19.70 0.41 3.86
C ASP A 37 18.48 -0.25 4.55
N ASP A 38 17.28 0.25 4.30
CA ASP A 38 16.05 -0.18 4.95
C ASP A 38 15.09 -0.85 3.98
N VAL A 39 14.31 -1.77 4.53
CA VAL A 39 13.26 -2.52 3.82
C VAL A 39 11.94 -2.27 4.52
N ILE A 40 10.94 -1.90 3.73
CA ILE A 40 9.64 -1.42 4.18
C ILE A 40 8.53 -2.20 3.48
N LEU A 41 7.46 -2.46 4.21
CA LEU A 41 6.20 -2.93 3.67
C LEU A 41 5.14 -1.84 3.84
N VAL A 42 4.37 -1.54 2.79
CA VAL A 42 3.17 -0.70 2.88
C VAL A 42 1.98 -1.56 2.57
N ASP A 43 1.05 -1.61 3.51
CA ASP A 43 -0.07 -2.54 3.58
C ASP A 43 0.33 -4.01 3.58
N CYS A 44 -0.56 -4.84 4.07
CA CYS A 44 -0.37 -6.28 4.19
C CYS A 44 -1.70 -6.99 3.87
N GLY A 45 -2.12 -6.90 2.62
CA GLY A 45 -3.33 -7.53 2.12
C GLY A 45 -3.22 -9.06 2.04
N PRO A 46 -4.32 -9.75 1.70
CA PRO A 46 -4.29 -11.20 1.56
C PRO A 46 -3.30 -11.64 0.48
N GLY A 47 -2.47 -12.63 0.82
CA GLY A 47 -1.45 -13.18 -0.07
C GLY A 47 -0.08 -12.48 -0.05
N THR A 48 0.07 -11.40 0.71
CA THR A 48 1.33 -10.65 0.83
C THR A 48 2.52 -11.54 1.16
N LEU A 49 2.38 -12.46 2.13
CA LEU A 49 3.46 -13.36 2.51
C LEU A 49 3.96 -14.21 1.34
N HIS A 50 3.06 -14.75 0.52
CA HIS A 50 3.43 -15.56 -0.65
C HIS A 50 4.17 -14.72 -1.69
N ARG A 51 3.68 -13.51 -1.97
CA ARG A 51 4.35 -12.59 -2.90
C ARG A 51 5.71 -12.10 -2.39
N LEU A 52 5.87 -11.92 -1.08
CA LEU A 52 7.19 -11.63 -0.48
C LEU A 52 8.19 -12.77 -0.70
N LEU A 53 7.75 -14.03 -0.58
CA LEU A 53 8.60 -15.19 -0.87
C LEU A 53 9.04 -15.22 -2.34
N GLU A 54 8.17 -14.86 -3.26
CA GLU A 54 8.45 -14.78 -4.69
C GLU A 54 9.33 -13.57 -5.06
N ALA A 55 9.15 -12.44 -4.37
CA ALA A 55 9.93 -11.22 -4.58
C ALA A 55 11.42 -11.38 -4.22
N GLY A 56 11.75 -12.32 -3.33
CA GLY A 56 13.11 -12.65 -2.97
C GLY A 56 13.39 -12.61 -1.46
N PRO A 57 14.60 -12.90 -1.00
CA PRO A 57 14.90 -13.12 0.41
C PRO A 57 14.94 -11.86 1.29
N ASN A 58 15.02 -10.66 0.70
CA ASN A 58 15.20 -9.41 1.45
C ASN A 58 14.02 -9.07 2.38
N PHE A 59 12.83 -9.63 2.13
CA PHE A 59 11.66 -9.37 2.97
C PHE A 59 11.86 -9.70 4.46
N ARG A 60 12.81 -10.56 4.80
CA ARG A 60 13.16 -10.91 6.20
C ARG A 60 13.83 -9.74 6.94
N ALA A 61 14.30 -8.73 6.19
CA ALA A 61 14.91 -7.53 6.73
C ALA A 61 13.91 -6.36 6.87
N ILE A 62 12.61 -6.60 6.67
CA ILE A 62 11.58 -5.56 6.85
C ILE A 62 11.68 -5.01 8.27
N LYS A 63 11.90 -3.70 8.37
CA LYS A 63 12.00 -2.96 9.63
C LYS A 63 10.71 -2.22 10.00
N TYR A 64 9.94 -1.82 9.00
CA TYR A 64 8.72 -1.03 9.15
C TYR A 64 7.61 -1.59 8.29
N ILE A 65 6.40 -1.62 8.85
CA ILE A 65 5.16 -1.87 8.13
C ILE A 65 4.29 -0.63 8.29
N PHE A 66 3.91 -0.01 7.18
CA PHE A 66 3.03 1.14 7.15
C PHE A 66 1.64 0.69 6.69
N LEU A 67 0.60 0.99 7.46
CA LEU A 67 -0.78 0.71 7.08
C LEU A 67 -1.44 2.01 6.62
N THR A 68 -2.02 2.00 5.42
CA THR A 68 -2.74 3.15 4.88
C THR A 68 -4.07 3.35 5.60
N HIS A 69 -4.81 2.27 5.83
CA HIS A 69 -6.06 2.25 6.57
C HIS A 69 -6.39 0.81 7.02
N LEU A 70 -7.51 0.61 7.73
CA LEU A 70 -7.83 -0.67 8.36
C LEU A 70 -8.92 -1.48 7.63
N HIS A 71 -9.09 -1.31 6.31
CA HIS A 71 -9.91 -2.25 5.54
C HIS A 71 -9.23 -3.62 5.46
N SER A 72 -10.04 -4.66 5.41
CA SER A 72 -9.55 -6.04 5.51
C SER A 72 -8.59 -6.45 4.39
N ASP A 73 -8.79 -5.93 3.21
CA ASP A 73 -7.92 -6.21 2.05
C ASP A 73 -6.54 -5.55 2.15
N HIS A 74 -6.35 -4.57 3.05
CA HIS A 74 -5.05 -3.95 3.34
C HIS A 74 -4.35 -4.54 4.55
N ILE A 75 -5.04 -5.30 5.42
CA ILE A 75 -4.48 -5.75 6.71
C ILE A 75 -4.61 -7.25 6.99
N SER A 76 -5.43 -8.00 6.24
CA SER A 76 -5.73 -9.39 6.60
C SER A 76 -4.54 -10.35 6.48
N GLY A 77 -3.52 -10.01 5.69
CA GLY A 77 -2.26 -10.76 5.59
C GLY A 77 -1.28 -10.50 6.74
N LEU A 78 -1.55 -9.51 7.62
CA LEU A 78 -0.63 -9.14 8.70
C LEU A 78 -0.41 -10.28 9.69
N ALA A 79 -1.46 -11.02 10.04
CA ALA A 79 -1.33 -12.18 10.91
C ALA A 79 -0.39 -13.22 10.29
N ASP A 80 -0.61 -13.61 9.03
CA ASP A 80 0.23 -14.58 8.34
C ASP A 80 1.70 -14.18 8.35
N PHE A 81 1.99 -12.91 8.05
CA PHE A 81 3.35 -12.37 8.02
C PHE A 81 4.01 -12.39 9.41
N LEU A 82 3.33 -11.89 10.44
CA LEU A 82 3.87 -11.83 11.80
C LEU A 82 4.07 -13.22 12.38
N TRP A 83 3.12 -14.15 12.22
CA TRP A 83 3.24 -15.52 12.70
C TRP A 83 4.36 -16.27 12.00
N ALA A 84 4.46 -16.15 10.68
CA ALA A 84 5.56 -16.80 9.93
C ALA A 84 6.93 -16.31 10.41
N GLY A 85 7.10 -15.00 10.56
CA GLY A 85 8.34 -14.42 11.05
C GLY A 85 8.69 -14.82 12.49
N TRP A 86 7.69 -14.87 13.36
CA TRP A 86 7.81 -15.30 14.74
C TRP A 86 8.22 -16.79 14.86
N ILE A 87 7.49 -17.66 14.20
CA ILE A 87 7.74 -19.11 14.23
C ILE A 87 9.08 -19.46 13.57
N ALA A 88 9.36 -18.86 12.41
CA ALA A 88 10.60 -19.08 11.68
C ALA A 88 11.81 -18.30 12.25
N ARG A 89 11.58 -17.46 13.27
CA ARG A 89 12.61 -16.63 13.93
C ARG A 89 13.38 -15.74 12.96
N TRP A 90 12.66 -15.08 12.04
CA TRP A 90 13.27 -14.13 11.12
C TRP A 90 13.80 -12.90 11.86
N TRP A 91 13.22 -12.58 13.01
CA TRP A 91 13.63 -11.50 13.92
C TRP A 91 13.48 -11.92 15.39
N THR A 92 14.15 -11.20 16.25
CA THR A 92 13.95 -11.25 17.72
C THR A 92 12.99 -10.19 18.20
N VAL A 93 12.93 -9.05 17.44
CA VAL A 93 11.98 -7.95 17.61
C VAL A 93 11.28 -7.78 16.25
N PRO A 94 9.96 -7.85 16.21
CA PRO A 94 9.23 -7.73 14.96
C PRO A 94 9.34 -6.30 14.37
N PRO A 95 9.03 -6.12 13.07
CA PRO A 95 8.98 -4.80 12.45
C PRO A 95 8.10 -3.83 13.23
N VAL A 96 8.44 -2.54 13.22
CA VAL A 96 7.58 -1.49 13.79
C VAL A 96 6.37 -1.32 12.88
N LEU A 97 5.19 -1.29 13.48
CA LEU A 97 3.92 -1.08 12.76
C LEU A 97 3.50 0.39 12.91
N VAL A 98 3.41 1.09 11.79
CA VAL A 98 2.95 2.48 11.71
C VAL A 98 1.59 2.48 11.02
N GLY A 99 0.58 3.14 11.58
CA GLY A 99 -0.73 3.12 10.97
C GLY A 99 -1.71 4.14 11.55
N PRO A 100 -2.96 4.13 11.08
CA PRO A 100 -3.99 5.03 11.55
C PRO A 100 -4.38 4.74 13.01
N PRO A 101 -5.06 5.69 13.69
CA PRO A 101 -5.73 5.42 14.96
C PRO A 101 -6.63 4.19 14.88
N GLY A 102 -6.50 3.27 15.86
CA GLY A 102 -7.15 1.96 15.90
C GLY A 102 -6.24 0.80 15.52
N THR A 103 -5.01 1.07 15.07
CA THR A 103 -4.02 0.03 14.73
C THR A 103 -3.62 -0.79 15.97
N GLU A 104 -3.42 -0.14 17.12
CA GLU A 104 -3.10 -0.85 18.36
C GLU A 104 -4.24 -1.77 18.79
N GLU A 105 -5.47 -1.27 18.77
CA GLU A 105 -6.66 -2.07 19.11
C GLU A 105 -6.83 -3.25 18.13
N PHE A 106 -6.60 -3.04 16.86
CA PHE A 106 -6.64 -4.11 15.85
C PHE A 106 -5.62 -5.21 16.15
N VAL A 107 -4.38 -4.85 16.46
CA VAL A 107 -3.31 -5.82 16.80
C VAL A 107 -3.66 -6.56 18.09
N ASP A 108 -4.16 -5.89 19.12
CA ASP A 108 -4.55 -6.54 20.38
C ASP A 108 -5.67 -7.58 20.16
N ARG A 109 -6.67 -7.24 19.36
CA ARG A 109 -7.76 -8.16 19.00
C ARG A 109 -7.28 -9.31 18.14
N MET A 110 -6.36 -9.06 17.22
CA MET A 110 -5.73 -10.09 16.39
C MET A 110 -4.94 -11.08 17.27
N LEU A 111 -4.10 -10.59 18.20
CA LEU A 111 -3.37 -11.44 19.14
C LEU A 111 -4.30 -12.23 20.04
N TYR A 112 -5.38 -11.62 20.52
CA TYR A 112 -6.40 -12.30 21.32
C TYR A 112 -7.09 -13.44 20.55
N ALA A 113 -7.39 -13.23 19.26
CA ALA A 113 -7.98 -14.28 18.41
C ALA A 113 -7.11 -15.55 18.29
N TYR A 114 -5.80 -15.39 18.45
CA TYR A 114 -4.81 -16.49 18.39
C TYR A 114 -4.21 -16.83 19.76
N GLU A 115 -4.83 -16.44 20.87
CA GLU A 115 -4.25 -16.59 22.21
C GLU A 115 -3.85 -18.03 22.55
N GLU A 116 -4.61 -19.02 22.09
CA GLU A 116 -4.33 -20.42 22.36
C GLU A 116 -3.07 -20.91 21.61
N ASP A 117 -2.90 -20.54 20.33
CA ASP A 117 -1.68 -20.87 19.58
C ASP A 117 -0.44 -20.19 20.19
N ILE A 118 -0.59 -18.92 20.60
CA ILE A 118 0.48 -18.16 21.28
C ILE A 118 0.87 -18.86 22.60
N ARG A 119 -0.11 -19.23 23.42
CA ARG A 119 0.12 -19.90 24.69
C ARG A 119 0.87 -21.21 24.50
N LEU A 120 0.40 -22.08 23.61
CA LEU A 120 1.01 -23.37 23.35
C LEU A 120 2.48 -23.24 22.89
N ARG A 121 2.76 -22.37 21.93
CA ARG A 121 4.12 -22.17 21.39
C ARG A 121 5.07 -21.53 22.39
N THR A 122 4.59 -20.66 23.25
CA THR A 122 5.42 -20.04 24.30
C THR A 122 5.68 -21.01 25.45
N GLU A 123 4.71 -21.85 25.84
CA GLU A 123 4.89 -22.91 26.84
C GLU A 123 5.89 -24.01 26.38
N GLU A 124 5.92 -24.33 25.09
CA GLU A 124 6.94 -25.21 24.51
C GLU A 124 8.36 -24.61 24.56
N GLY A 125 8.49 -23.31 24.84
CA GLY A 125 9.77 -22.61 24.95
C GLY A 125 10.50 -22.38 23.62
N SER A 126 9.82 -22.62 22.49
CA SER A 126 10.41 -22.46 21.16
C SER A 126 10.48 -20.99 20.72
N VAL A 127 9.56 -20.16 21.17
CA VAL A 127 9.45 -18.73 20.86
C VAL A 127 9.02 -17.92 22.09
N THR A 128 9.14 -16.59 22.01
CA THR A 128 8.71 -15.66 23.06
C THR A 128 7.70 -14.65 22.49
N ILE A 129 6.78 -14.19 23.31
CA ILE A 129 5.76 -13.19 22.88
C ILE A 129 6.37 -11.89 22.36
N SER A 130 7.55 -11.50 22.85
CA SER A 130 8.26 -10.31 22.40
C SER A 130 8.69 -10.36 20.93
N GLY A 131 8.79 -11.56 20.35
CA GLY A 131 9.06 -11.73 18.92
C GLY A 131 7.82 -11.64 18.03
N LEU A 132 6.62 -11.59 18.61
CA LEU A 132 5.35 -11.56 17.86
C LEU A 132 4.69 -10.18 17.86
N ARG A 133 4.59 -9.51 19.03
CA ARG A 133 3.92 -8.22 19.15
C ARG A 133 4.81 -7.08 18.65
N PRO A 134 4.43 -6.37 17.56
CA PRO A 134 5.16 -5.22 17.07
C PRO A 134 5.05 -4.02 18.03
N ALA A 135 6.03 -3.15 18.01
CA ALA A 135 5.87 -1.79 18.49
C ALA A 135 4.95 -1.05 17.52
N ILE A 136 4.01 -0.26 18.05
CA ILE A 136 2.98 0.41 17.26
C ILE A 136 3.14 1.92 17.36
N CYS A 137 3.05 2.59 16.23
CA CYS A 137 3.03 4.04 16.10
C CYS A 137 1.75 4.45 15.35
N GLU A 138 0.74 4.91 16.09
CA GLU A 138 -0.44 5.52 15.47
C GLU A 138 -0.13 6.95 15.05
N ILE A 139 -0.51 7.32 13.84
CA ILE A 139 -0.18 8.62 13.24
C ILE A 139 -1.41 9.49 13.00
N ASP A 140 -1.17 10.79 12.83
CA ASP A 140 -2.18 11.76 12.37
C ASP A 140 -1.64 12.53 11.15
N ASP A 141 -2.49 13.39 10.56
CA ASP A 141 -2.18 14.15 9.35
C ASP A 141 -0.89 14.94 9.46
N GLY A 142 -0.02 14.78 8.48
CA GLY A 142 1.28 15.45 8.43
C GLY A 142 2.35 14.86 9.35
N TRP A 143 2.11 13.66 9.93
CA TRP A 143 3.15 12.96 10.68
C TRP A 143 4.39 12.72 9.83
N THR A 144 5.57 12.87 10.42
CA THR A 144 6.85 12.64 9.75
C THR A 144 7.81 11.83 10.61
N ALA A 145 8.61 10.98 9.94
CA ALA A 145 9.77 10.37 10.55
C ALA A 145 10.99 10.54 9.63
N THR A 146 12.13 10.81 10.25
CA THR A 146 13.42 10.99 9.55
C THR A 146 14.38 9.91 10.01
N HIS A 147 14.94 9.20 9.07
CA HIS A 147 15.99 8.21 9.22
C HIS A 147 17.30 8.79 8.66
N ASP A 148 18.40 8.05 8.79
CA ASP A 148 19.74 8.56 8.39
C ASP A 148 19.78 9.05 6.93
N LYS A 149 19.19 8.26 5.99
CA LYS A 149 19.27 8.52 4.54
C LYS A 149 17.91 8.74 3.87
N TRP A 150 16.82 8.63 4.59
CA TRP A 150 15.48 8.77 4.04
C TRP A 150 14.50 9.34 5.07
N SER A 151 13.39 9.83 4.59
CA SER A 151 12.29 10.30 5.42
C SER A 151 10.95 9.82 4.86
N VAL A 152 9.93 9.84 5.72
CA VAL A 152 8.56 9.53 5.34
C VAL A 152 7.60 10.55 5.94
N THR A 153 6.60 10.93 5.16
CA THR A 153 5.47 11.73 5.63
C THR A 153 4.18 10.94 5.40
N GLY A 154 3.42 10.72 6.49
CA GLY A 154 2.06 10.22 6.44
C GLY A 154 1.10 11.40 6.32
N PHE A 155 0.25 11.40 5.32
CA PHE A 155 -0.72 12.46 5.07
C PHE A 155 -2.12 11.89 4.91
N ARG A 156 -3.10 12.59 5.48
CA ARG A 156 -4.50 12.14 5.41
C ARG A 156 -5.03 12.25 4.00
N VAL A 157 -5.73 11.20 3.55
CA VAL A 157 -6.48 11.16 2.30
C VAL A 157 -7.98 11.03 2.57
N ASP A 158 -8.81 11.16 1.53
CA ASP A 158 -10.26 11.14 1.65
C ASP A 158 -10.84 9.83 1.13
N HIS A 159 -10.99 8.87 2.04
CA HIS A 159 -11.61 7.56 1.76
C HIS A 159 -12.89 7.36 2.59
N PHE A 160 -13.87 8.26 2.41
CA PHE A 160 -15.14 8.15 3.13
C PHE A 160 -15.81 6.77 2.92
N PRO A 161 -16.36 6.11 3.98
CA PRO A 161 -16.57 6.62 5.34
C PRO A 161 -15.41 6.38 6.32
N VAL A 162 -14.27 5.91 5.85
CA VAL A 162 -13.08 5.70 6.69
C VAL A 162 -12.56 7.05 7.20
N LYS A 163 -12.55 7.22 8.52
CA LYS A 163 -12.12 8.49 9.13
C LYS A 163 -10.61 8.73 9.06
N HIS A 164 -9.84 7.64 9.10
CA HIS A 164 -8.40 7.66 9.21
C HIS A 164 -7.81 6.81 8.07
N ALA A 165 -7.63 7.44 6.92
CA ALA A 165 -6.93 6.87 5.76
C ALA A 165 -5.76 7.78 5.41
N PHE A 166 -4.62 7.16 5.07
CA PHE A 166 -3.36 7.85 4.83
C PHE A 166 -2.73 7.42 3.52
N GLY A 167 -2.11 8.39 2.84
CA GLY A 167 -1.06 8.15 1.88
C GLY A 167 0.32 8.36 2.53
N TYR A 168 1.35 7.85 1.89
CA TYR A 168 2.73 7.97 2.35
C TYR A 168 3.62 8.54 1.26
N ARG A 169 4.46 9.52 1.63
CA ARG A 169 5.51 10.10 0.79
C ARG A 169 6.87 9.71 1.36
N PHE A 170 7.62 8.92 0.63
CA PHE A 170 8.99 8.51 0.94
C PHE A 170 9.98 9.35 0.14
N GLU A 171 11.02 9.84 0.80
CA GLU A 171 12.03 10.68 0.18
C GLU A 171 13.44 10.19 0.55
N SER A 172 14.30 10.04 -0.46
CA SER A 172 15.72 9.70 -0.27
C SER A 172 16.58 10.42 -1.31
N GLN A 173 17.49 11.28 -0.85
CA GLN A 173 18.49 11.95 -1.70
C GLN A 173 17.89 12.63 -2.97
N GLY A 174 16.73 13.24 -2.83
CA GLY A 174 16.02 13.89 -3.93
C GLY A 174 15.04 13.02 -4.71
N ASN A 175 15.06 11.70 -4.51
CA ASN A 175 14.08 10.77 -5.06
C ASN A 175 12.82 10.71 -4.20
N VAL A 176 11.67 10.62 -4.86
CA VAL A 176 10.36 10.68 -4.24
C VAL A 176 9.45 9.56 -4.74
N LEU A 177 8.98 8.73 -3.81
CA LEU A 177 7.94 7.74 -4.03
C LEU A 177 6.71 8.12 -3.19
N VAL A 178 5.54 8.18 -3.83
CA VAL A 178 4.26 8.40 -3.14
C VAL A 178 3.35 7.20 -3.32
N ILE A 179 2.68 6.79 -2.25
CA ILE A 179 1.63 5.76 -2.25
C ILE A 179 0.36 6.42 -1.75
N SER A 180 -0.70 6.38 -2.56
CA SER A 180 -1.95 7.08 -2.24
C SER A 180 -2.72 6.43 -1.09
N GLY A 181 -2.63 5.10 -0.91
CA GLY A 181 -3.68 4.34 -0.26
C GLY A 181 -5.00 4.45 -1.03
N ASP A 182 -6.11 4.04 -0.42
CA ASP A 182 -7.43 4.23 -1.00
C ASP A 182 -7.94 5.65 -0.76
N THR A 183 -8.40 6.30 -1.80
CA THR A 183 -8.83 7.70 -1.74
C THR A 183 -9.57 8.14 -3.00
N ARG A 184 -10.50 9.04 -2.86
CA ARG A 184 -10.94 9.88 -3.97
C ARG A 184 -10.01 11.08 -4.16
N MET A 185 -10.25 11.89 -5.21
CA MET A 185 -9.52 13.13 -5.42
C MET A 185 -9.54 14.00 -4.15
N CYS A 186 -8.36 14.37 -3.64
CA CYS A 186 -8.23 15.26 -2.50
C CYS A 186 -6.99 16.16 -2.59
N GLU A 187 -7.04 17.30 -1.89
CA GLU A 187 -5.97 18.32 -1.92
C GLU A 187 -4.64 17.77 -1.37
N ASN A 188 -4.69 16.97 -0.30
CA ASN A 188 -3.48 16.41 0.29
C ASN A 188 -2.76 15.48 -0.68
N LEU A 189 -3.47 14.57 -1.38
CA LEU A 189 -2.83 13.70 -2.36
C LEU A 189 -2.15 14.54 -3.46
N GLN A 190 -2.83 15.56 -4.00
CA GLN A 190 -2.22 16.43 -5.00
C GLN A 190 -1.00 17.19 -4.45
N LYS A 191 -1.07 17.68 -3.21
CA LYS A 191 0.03 18.39 -2.54
C LYS A 191 1.25 17.50 -2.34
N TYR A 192 1.05 16.31 -1.75
CA TYR A 192 2.15 15.42 -1.42
C TYR A 192 2.68 14.61 -2.61
N SER A 193 1.96 14.59 -3.74
CA SER A 193 2.44 14.03 -5.01
C SER A 193 3.27 15.00 -5.85
N GLN A 194 3.45 16.27 -5.40
CA GLN A 194 4.21 17.25 -6.17
C GLN A 194 5.64 16.76 -6.47
N ASN A 195 5.97 16.74 -7.78
CA ASN A 195 7.26 16.32 -8.32
C ASN A 195 7.69 14.91 -7.86
N ALA A 196 6.73 14.00 -7.69
CA ALA A 196 7.06 12.61 -7.38
C ALA A 196 7.67 11.92 -8.61
N ASN A 197 8.78 11.20 -8.42
CA ASN A 197 9.32 10.32 -9.45
C ASN A 197 8.36 9.17 -9.73
N ILE A 198 7.77 8.60 -8.66
CA ILE A 198 6.75 7.57 -8.79
C ILE A 198 5.55 7.92 -7.89
N LEU A 199 4.36 7.90 -8.45
CA LEU A 199 3.09 7.88 -7.71
C LEU A 199 2.42 6.53 -7.95
N VAL A 200 2.26 5.75 -6.88
CA VAL A 200 1.38 4.57 -6.87
C VAL A 200 0.00 5.01 -6.43
N SER A 201 -1.00 4.81 -7.27
CA SER A 201 -2.38 5.20 -6.94
C SER A 201 -3.36 4.07 -7.22
N GLU A 202 -4.36 3.96 -6.37
CA GLU A 202 -5.57 3.21 -6.68
C GLU A 202 -6.27 3.81 -7.89
N VAL A 203 -7.13 3.02 -8.55
CA VAL A 203 -7.93 3.53 -9.66
C VAL A 203 -9.19 2.70 -9.91
N ALA A 204 -10.30 3.40 -10.13
CA ALA A 204 -11.53 2.84 -10.68
C ALA A 204 -11.71 3.30 -12.13
N TRP A 205 -11.91 2.36 -13.04
CA TRP A 205 -12.25 2.70 -14.43
C TRP A 205 -13.66 3.28 -14.49
N GLU A 206 -13.73 4.60 -14.71
CA GLU A 206 -14.97 5.37 -14.57
C GLU A 206 -16.08 4.87 -15.51
N LEU A 207 -15.77 4.58 -16.77
CA LEU A 207 -16.75 4.12 -17.73
C LEU A 207 -17.34 2.74 -17.36
N GLY A 208 -16.52 1.80 -16.92
CA GLY A 208 -16.96 0.49 -16.44
C GLY A 208 -17.84 0.58 -15.20
N MET A 209 -17.44 1.44 -14.26
CA MET A 209 -18.26 1.73 -13.07
C MET A 209 -19.60 2.33 -13.42
N ASN A 210 -19.66 3.29 -14.34
CA ASN A 210 -20.92 3.91 -14.81
C ASN A 210 -21.82 2.87 -15.49
N ARG A 211 -21.28 1.98 -16.33
CA ARG A 211 -22.03 0.86 -16.92
C ARG A 211 -22.61 -0.07 -15.86
N ALA A 212 -21.83 -0.40 -14.83
CA ALA A 212 -22.31 -1.23 -13.72
C ALA A 212 -23.43 -0.55 -12.94
N ILE A 213 -23.35 0.78 -12.72
CA ILE A 213 -24.40 1.58 -12.10
C ILE A 213 -25.67 1.56 -12.96
N GLU A 214 -25.56 1.83 -14.27
CA GLU A 214 -26.69 1.89 -15.20
C GLU A 214 -27.39 0.54 -15.36
N SER A 215 -26.64 -0.56 -15.35
CA SER A 215 -27.19 -1.93 -15.48
C SER A 215 -27.72 -2.53 -14.18
N SER A 216 -27.58 -1.84 -13.05
CA SER A 216 -27.98 -2.31 -11.74
C SER A 216 -29.19 -1.52 -11.19
N GLU A 217 -29.93 -2.14 -10.27
CA GLU A 217 -31.05 -1.52 -9.56
C GLU A 217 -30.91 -1.67 -8.03
N GLY A 218 -31.67 -0.88 -7.28
CA GLY A 218 -31.83 -0.99 -5.83
C GLY A 218 -30.50 -0.98 -5.07
N PRO A 219 -30.27 -1.92 -4.12
CA PRO A 219 -29.07 -1.96 -3.30
C PRO A 219 -27.77 -2.15 -4.09
N GLN A 220 -27.81 -2.86 -5.21
CA GLN A 220 -26.66 -3.10 -6.06
C GLN A 220 -26.19 -1.81 -6.75
N ARG A 221 -27.12 -1.05 -7.32
CA ARG A 221 -26.84 0.26 -7.91
C ARG A 221 -26.21 1.21 -6.86
N ALA A 222 -26.85 1.32 -5.70
CA ALA A 222 -26.36 2.15 -4.61
C ALA A 222 -24.95 1.74 -4.12
N ARG A 223 -24.61 0.43 -4.21
CA ARG A 223 -23.25 -0.04 -3.90
C ARG A 223 -22.23 0.50 -4.90
N TRP A 224 -22.48 0.39 -6.21
CA TRP A 224 -21.55 0.86 -7.23
C TRP A 224 -21.38 2.39 -7.21
N GLU A 225 -22.47 3.13 -7.00
CA GLU A 225 -22.43 4.58 -6.82
C GLU A 225 -21.53 4.98 -5.64
N ARG A 226 -21.61 4.27 -4.50
CA ARG A 226 -20.74 4.51 -3.35
C ARG A 226 -19.29 4.18 -3.67
N ILE A 227 -19.01 3.03 -4.29
CA ILE A 227 -17.63 2.63 -4.64
C ILE A 227 -17.00 3.72 -5.52
N LEU A 228 -17.66 4.12 -6.61
CA LEU A 228 -17.14 5.17 -7.48
C LEU A 228 -16.95 6.50 -6.74
N HIS A 229 -17.81 6.81 -5.76
CA HIS A 229 -17.70 8.04 -4.98
C HIS A 229 -16.52 8.03 -3.98
N TYR A 230 -16.06 6.87 -3.54
CA TYR A 230 -15.03 6.73 -2.50
C TYR A 230 -13.63 6.50 -3.06
N HIS A 231 -13.52 6.19 -4.34
CA HIS A 231 -12.28 5.84 -5.01
C HIS A 231 -11.93 6.83 -6.13
N MET A 232 -10.67 6.81 -6.52
CA MET A 232 -10.12 7.67 -7.56
C MET A 232 -10.55 7.19 -8.95
N SER A 233 -11.21 8.05 -9.73
CA SER A 233 -11.53 7.68 -11.12
C SER A 233 -10.30 7.79 -12.04
N SER A 234 -10.32 7.01 -13.13
CA SER A 234 -9.25 7.01 -14.15
C SER A 234 -9.01 8.39 -14.77
N LEU A 235 -10.07 9.20 -14.95
CA LEU A 235 -9.96 10.56 -15.46
C LEU A 235 -9.41 11.55 -14.43
N GLU A 236 -9.72 11.37 -13.15
CA GLU A 236 -9.26 12.25 -12.08
C GLU A 236 -7.78 12.04 -11.78
N ILE A 237 -7.31 10.79 -11.72
CA ILE A 237 -5.90 10.52 -11.43
C ILE A 237 -4.98 11.06 -12.52
N GLY A 238 -5.39 11.04 -13.78
CA GLY A 238 -4.65 11.66 -14.87
C GLY A 238 -4.46 13.17 -14.65
N LYS A 239 -5.53 13.88 -14.28
CA LYS A 239 -5.48 15.31 -13.97
C LYS A 239 -4.59 15.60 -12.75
N LEU A 240 -4.72 14.79 -11.70
CA LEU A 240 -3.90 14.93 -10.50
C LEU A 240 -2.42 14.75 -10.82
N ALA A 241 -2.05 13.69 -11.54
CA ALA A 241 -0.67 13.39 -11.91
C ALA A 241 -0.05 14.51 -12.76
N ALA A 242 -0.83 15.07 -13.71
CA ALA A 242 -0.40 16.21 -14.52
C ALA A 242 -0.17 17.47 -13.67
N ASN A 243 -1.12 17.82 -12.81
CA ASN A 243 -1.03 19.00 -11.94
C ASN A 243 0.10 18.87 -10.90
N ALA A 244 0.34 17.68 -10.42
CA ALA A 244 1.42 17.38 -9.47
C ALA A 244 2.79 17.18 -10.15
N LYS A 245 2.86 17.20 -11.49
CA LYS A 245 4.10 16.96 -12.26
C LYS A 245 4.77 15.63 -11.89
N VAL A 246 3.96 14.60 -11.76
CA VAL A 246 4.45 13.24 -11.52
C VAL A 246 5.22 12.78 -12.76
N GLU A 247 6.34 12.09 -12.57
CA GLU A 247 7.12 11.55 -13.70
C GLU A 247 6.53 10.21 -14.17
N HIS A 248 6.24 9.31 -13.22
CA HIS A 248 5.70 8.00 -13.51
C HIS A 248 4.50 7.68 -12.60
N LEU A 249 3.32 7.57 -13.19
CA LEU A 249 2.11 7.10 -12.53
C LEU A 249 2.01 5.57 -12.67
N VAL A 250 1.96 4.87 -11.53
CA VAL A 250 1.75 3.42 -11.44
C VAL A 250 0.36 3.18 -10.84
N LEU A 251 -0.52 2.56 -11.60
CA LEU A 251 -1.88 2.26 -11.18
C LEU A 251 -1.92 0.90 -10.47
N SER A 252 -2.53 0.86 -9.29
CA SER A 252 -2.69 -0.32 -8.43
C SER A 252 -4.10 -0.37 -7.86
N HIS A 253 -4.44 -1.36 -7.03
CA HIS A 253 -5.79 -1.51 -6.47
C HIS A 253 -6.86 -1.34 -7.56
N LEU A 254 -6.78 -2.19 -8.60
CA LEU A 254 -7.44 -1.96 -9.89
C LEU A 254 -8.90 -2.38 -9.89
N MET A 255 -9.82 -1.45 -10.09
CA MET A 255 -11.24 -1.70 -10.28
C MET A 255 -11.60 -1.56 -11.77
N LEU A 256 -11.22 -2.57 -12.56
CA LEU A 256 -11.38 -2.58 -14.02
C LEU A 256 -12.80 -2.83 -14.50
N MET A 257 -13.62 -3.51 -13.69
CA MET A 257 -14.95 -3.99 -14.10
C MET A 257 -14.85 -4.89 -15.35
N ASP A 258 -15.45 -4.46 -16.45
CA ASP A 258 -15.39 -5.10 -17.78
C ASP A 258 -14.32 -4.47 -18.69
N GLY A 259 -13.51 -3.55 -18.17
CA GLY A 259 -12.44 -2.83 -18.90
C GLY A 259 -11.12 -3.59 -18.95
N THR A 260 -10.22 -3.02 -19.70
CA THR A 260 -8.87 -3.52 -19.89
C THR A 260 -7.83 -2.55 -19.31
N PRO A 261 -6.58 -2.99 -19.08
CA PRO A 261 -5.49 -2.08 -18.73
C PRO A 261 -5.31 -0.91 -19.72
N GLU A 262 -5.59 -1.15 -20.99
CA GLU A 262 -5.47 -0.14 -22.05
C GLU A 262 -6.54 0.95 -21.93
N ASP A 263 -7.74 0.60 -21.47
CA ASP A 263 -8.82 1.57 -21.20
C ASP A 263 -8.40 2.55 -20.12
N LEU A 264 -7.79 2.08 -19.02
CA LEU A 264 -7.23 2.94 -17.97
C LEU A 264 -6.13 3.86 -18.49
N ILE A 265 -5.21 3.32 -19.29
CA ILE A 265 -4.11 4.11 -19.88
C ILE A 265 -4.68 5.20 -20.77
N ASN A 266 -5.67 4.92 -21.59
CA ASN A 266 -6.29 5.89 -22.48
C ASN A 266 -6.98 7.03 -21.70
N ASP A 267 -7.73 6.72 -20.66
CA ASP A 267 -8.37 7.72 -19.79
C ASP A 267 -7.33 8.62 -19.12
N VAL A 268 -6.30 8.04 -18.52
CA VAL A 268 -5.22 8.79 -17.86
C VAL A 268 -4.48 9.68 -18.86
N LYS A 269 -4.17 9.16 -20.04
CA LYS A 269 -3.47 9.87 -21.12
C LYS A 269 -4.28 11.04 -21.73
N ALA A 270 -5.57 11.09 -21.50
CA ALA A 270 -6.38 12.25 -21.90
C ALA A 270 -5.93 13.57 -21.23
N SER A 271 -5.24 13.49 -20.09
CA SER A 271 -4.78 14.68 -19.34
C SER A 271 -3.34 14.59 -18.83
N PHE A 272 -2.68 13.43 -18.89
CA PHE A 272 -1.33 13.22 -18.37
C PHE A 272 -0.38 12.68 -19.45
N GLU A 273 0.66 13.45 -19.76
CA GLU A 273 1.66 13.08 -20.78
C GLU A 273 2.81 12.23 -20.23
N GLY A 274 2.98 12.18 -18.89
CA GLY A 274 4.02 11.42 -18.23
C GLY A 274 3.91 9.90 -18.44
N LYS A 275 4.81 9.14 -17.89
CA LYS A 275 4.79 7.68 -17.97
C LYS A 275 3.64 7.10 -17.15
N VAL A 276 2.86 6.17 -17.74
CA VAL A 276 1.77 5.44 -17.06
C VAL A 276 2.01 3.96 -17.17
N THR A 277 1.85 3.24 -16.07
CA THR A 277 1.88 1.78 -16.03
C THR A 277 0.71 1.25 -15.23
N VAL A 278 -0.06 0.33 -15.78
CA VAL A 278 -1.00 -0.48 -14.99
C VAL A 278 -0.19 -1.55 -14.30
N GLY A 279 -0.20 -1.52 -12.96
CA GLY A 279 0.59 -2.41 -12.14
C GLY A 279 0.16 -3.87 -12.26
N GLU A 280 1.14 -4.75 -12.15
CA GLU A 280 0.96 -6.19 -12.02
C GLU A 280 1.68 -6.65 -10.76
N ASP A 281 1.22 -7.74 -10.16
CA ASP A 281 1.90 -8.32 -9.01
C ASP A 281 3.35 -8.69 -9.39
N LEU A 282 4.27 -8.42 -8.47
CA LEU A 282 5.73 -8.59 -8.60
C LEU A 282 6.41 -7.63 -9.59
N ALA A 283 5.69 -6.68 -10.22
CA ALA A 283 6.32 -5.65 -11.04
C ALA A 283 7.23 -4.76 -10.18
N LYS A 284 8.40 -4.41 -10.74
CA LYS A 284 9.43 -3.60 -10.07
C LYS A 284 9.63 -2.27 -10.76
N PHE A 285 9.84 -1.23 -9.96
CA PHE A 285 10.06 0.15 -10.40
C PHE A 285 11.19 0.77 -9.60
N TRP A 286 11.86 1.76 -10.19
CA TRP A 286 12.94 2.51 -9.57
C TRP A 286 12.74 4.01 -9.80
N THR A 287 13.07 4.81 -8.79
CA THR A 287 13.16 6.27 -8.90
C THR A 287 14.58 6.61 -9.36
N ASP A 288 14.79 6.74 -10.63
CA ASP A 288 16.13 7.06 -11.19
C ASP A 288 16.33 8.57 -11.35
#